data_2eda00cff6b4170fa990ae1e82ac7513
#
_entry.id   2eda00cff6b4170fa990ae1e82ac7513
#
_cell.length_a   1.000
_cell.length_b   1.000
_cell.length_c   1.000
_cell.angle_alpha   90.00
_cell.angle_beta   90.00
_cell.angle_gamma   90.00
#
_symmetry.space_group_name_H-M   'P 1'
#
loop_
_entity.id
_entity.type
_entity.pdbx_description
1 polymer ?
#
loop_
_entity_poly.entity_id
_entity_poly.type
_entity_poly.pdbx_seq_one_letter_code
_entity_poly.pdbx_strand_id
1 'polypeptide(L)'
;MKIGLALAGGGIKGAGHIGAIKALKENGIEIDCVGGTSIGSIVSALYAMDYSTDEMLRLFKYFAKDIMKIDPKYYWSNVKSKRNFMGYGLLSGERIEQAIAECAELKGLKNIKDIKMPICMPTTEITESKKYVFTNQETQDETKQIEYINDIPLGKAVRASASYPGVFAPTVFKGHKFVDGGIFDNLPTHEVRKLGADKVLSIRFSSEKFYDPKNLFEVALKSVDLLFDQRTASEVASSDYAITLDLPEANVFNIKKIDYCYNQGYITTLEHMAEIKEIFKEK
;
A
#
# COMPACT_ATOMS: atom_id res chain seq x y z
N MET A 1 13.70 14.85 16.17
CA MET A 1 13.97 14.05 14.93
C MET A 1 12.65 13.49 14.46
N LYS A 2 12.28 13.68 13.17
CA LYS A 2 11.05 13.16 12.58
C LYS A 2 11.29 11.79 11.95
N ILE A 3 10.47 10.82 12.31
CA ILE A 3 10.57 9.44 11.82
C ILE A 3 9.48 9.19 10.78
N GLY A 4 9.89 8.81 9.57
CA GLY A 4 9.00 8.38 8.50
C GLY A 4 8.89 6.86 8.43
N LEU A 5 7.71 6.36 8.10
CA LEU A 5 7.47 4.93 7.91
C LEU A 5 7.05 4.66 6.45
N ALA A 6 7.83 3.84 5.74
CA ALA A 6 7.52 3.39 4.38
C ALA A 6 7.04 1.94 4.38
N LEU A 7 5.87 1.67 3.75
CA LEU A 7 5.20 0.37 3.75
C LEU A 7 5.06 -0.17 2.33
N ALA A 8 5.64 -1.33 2.07
CA ALA A 8 5.61 -1.97 0.76
C ALA A 8 4.23 -2.54 0.38
N GLY A 9 4.01 -2.70 -0.92
CA GLY A 9 2.93 -3.54 -1.46
C GLY A 9 3.14 -5.03 -1.16
N GLY A 10 2.05 -5.83 -1.17
CA GLY A 10 2.16 -7.27 -0.89
C GLY A 10 0.85 -7.98 -0.54
N GLY A 11 -0.31 -7.44 -0.91
CA GLY A 11 -1.62 -8.06 -0.70
C GLY A 11 -1.90 -8.37 0.77
N ILE A 12 -2.39 -9.56 1.07
CA ILE A 12 -2.77 -9.98 2.43
C ILE A 12 -1.61 -9.89 3.45
N LYS A 13 -0.37 -9.96 2.99
CA LYS A 13 0.83 -9.79 3.83
C LYS A 13 0.84 -8.43 4.55
N GLY A 14 0.08 -7.43 4.05
CA GLY A 14 -0.11 -6.11 4.69
C GLY A 14 -0.59 -6.15 6.14
N ALA A 15 -1.21 -7.24 6.60
CA ALA A 15 -1.48 -7.43 8.02
C ALA A 15 -0.18 -7.45 8.86
N GLY A 16 0.95 -7.85 8.29
CA GLY A 16 2.26 -7.77 8.93
C GLY A 16 2.69 -6.33 9.22
N HIS A 17 2.35 -5.38 8.35
CA HIS A 17 2.59 -3.96 8.63
C HIS A 17 1.85 -3.48 9.90
N ILE A 18 0.60 -3.94 10.09
CA ILE A 18 -0.19 -3.58 11.28
C ILE A 18 0.48 -4.14 12.55
N GLY A 19 0.95 -5.40 12.50
CA GLY A 19 1.70 -6.02 13.61
C GLY A 19 2.99 -5.26 13.91
N ALA A 20 3.73 -4.88 12.88
CA ALA A 20 4.95 -4.09 13.01
C ALA A 20 4.68 -2.71 13.64
N ILE A 21 3.66 -1.99 13.18
CA ILE A 21 3.26 -0.69 13.77
C ILE A 21 2.92 -0.86 15.25
N LYS A 22 2.24 -1.95 15.64
CA LYS A 22 1.95 -2.23 17.05
C LYS A 22 3.24 -2.38 17.88
N ALA A 23 4.19 -3.18 17.39
CA ALA A 23 5.46 -3.36 18.08
C ALA A 23 6.24 -2.04 18.23
N LEU A 24 6.25 -1.20 17.20
CA LEU A 24 6.87 0.12 17.23
C LEU A 24 6.21 1.02 18.29
N LYS A 25 4.90 1.15 18.29
CA LYS A 25 4.14 1.98 19.24
C LYS A 25 4.33 1.52 20.69
N GLU A 26 4.27 0.21 20.97
CA GLU A 26 4.46 -0.35 22.32
C GLU A 26 5.89 -0.15 22.83
N ASN A 27 6.86 0.10 21.96
CA ASN A 27 8.25 0.37 22.30
C ASN A 27 8.65 1.86 22.25
N GLY A 28 7.66 2.75 22.09
CA GLY A 28 7.87 4.20 22.15
C GLY A 28 8.48 4.78 20.86
N ILE A 29 8.36 4.10 19.73
CA ILE A 29 8.76 4.64 18.41
C ILE A 29 7.55 5.36 17.82
N GLU A 30 7.58 6.69 17.88
CA GLU A 30 6.55 7.56 17.30
C GLU A 30 6.84 7.80 15.81
N ILE A 31 5.82 7.68 14.96
CA ILE A 31 5.91 7.90 13.53
C ILE A 31 5.27 9.25 13.18
N ASP A 32 6.03 10.13 12.56
CA ASP A 32 5.60 11.50 12.24
C ASP A 32 4.97 11.60 10.84
N CYS A 33 5.36 10.74 9.92
CA CYS A 33 4.80 10.68 8.57
C CYS A 33 4.84 9.26 8.01
N VAL A 34 3.92 8.93 7.11
CA VAL A 34 3.79 7.57 6.58
C VAL A 34 3.54 7.58 5.07
N GLY A 35 4.11 6.61 4.39
CA GLY A 35 3.80 6.34 2.99
C GLY A 35 3.64 4.85 2.74
N GLY A 36 2.83 4.51 1.75
CA GLY A 36 2.65 3.11 1.40
C GLY A 36 2.11 2.92 0.00
N THR A 37 2.46 1.79 -0.59
CA THR A 37 2.04 1.40 -1.93
C THR A 37 1.14 0.18 -1.85
N SER A 38 0.11 0.11 -2.71
CA SER A 38 -0.82 -1.03 -2.74
C SER A 38 -1.44 -1.29 -1.35
N ILE A 39 -1.30 -2.48 -0.80
CA ILE A 39 -1.78 -2.79 0.57
C ILE A 39 -1.13 -1.87 1.62
N GLY A 40 0.12 -1.44 1.40
CA GLY A 40 0.79 -0.44 2.25
C GLY A 40 0.02 0.88 2.29
N SER A 41 -0.62 1.31 1.19
CA SER A 41 -1.44 2.52 1.16
C SER A 41 -2.70 2.40 2.02
N ILE A 42 -3.32 1.21 2.05
CA ILE A 42 -4.46 0.90 2.94
C ILE A 42 -4.05 1.03 4.40
N VAL A 43 -2.92 0.40 4.78
CA VAL A 43 -2.41 0.44 6.16
C VAL A 43 -2.00 1.87 6.54
N SER A 44 -1.30 2.58 5.65
CA SER A 44 -0.91 3.98 5.84
C SER A 44 -2.11 4.90 6.03
N ALA A 45 -3.17 4.74 5.23
CA ALA A 45 -4.40 5.51 5.36
C ALA A 45 -5.08 5.30 6.71
N LEU A 46 -5.26 4.05 7.13
CA LEU A 46 -5.87 3.73 8.43
C LEU A 46 -5.03 4.29 9.58
N TYR A 47 -3.70 4.15 9.51
CA TYR A 47 -2.79 4.69 10.51
C TYR A 47 -2.84 6.23 10.58
N ALA A 48 -2.77 6.91 9.45
CA ALA A 48 -2.81 8.36 9.37
C ALA A 48 -4.18 8.96 9.76
N MET A 49 -5.26 8.17 9.68
CA MET A 49 -6.59 8.51 10.22
C MET A 49 -6.72 8.25 11.73
N ASP A 50 -5.62 7.91 12.42
CA ASP A 50 -5.59 7.64 13.85
C ASP A 50 -6.50 6.46 14.29
N TYR A 51 -6.49 5.38 13.49
CA TYR A 51 -7.02 4.08 13.94
C TYR A 51 -5.99 3.36 14.81
N SER A 52 -6.43 2.78 15.92
CA SER A 52 -5.58 1.89 16.71
C SER A 52 -5.24 0.63 15.92
N THR A 53 -4.11 0.00 16.21
CA THR A 53 -3.67 -1.23 15.52
C THR A 53 -4.69 -2.37 15.65
N ASP A 54 -5.43 -2.44 16.76
CA ASP A 54 -6.49 -3.42 16.97
C ASP A 54 -7.72 -3.11 16.09
N GLU A 55 -8.08 -1.84 15.91
CA GLU A 55 -9.13 -1.43 14.95
C GLU A 55 -8.67 -1.70 13.52
N MET A 56 -7.43 -1.34 13.16
CA MET A 56 -6.87 -1.60 11.84
C MET A 56 -6.94 -3.10 11.49
N LEU A 57 -6.57 -3.99 12.42
CA LEU A 57 -6.63 -5.44 12.20
C LEU A 57 -8.08 -5.94 12.03
N ARG A 58 -9.04 -5.42 12.84
CA ARG A 58 -10.45 -5.76 12.69
C ARG A 58 -11.02 -5.32 11.34
N LEU A 59 -10.74 -4.08 10.93
CA LEU A 59 -11.16 -3.53 9.64
C LEU A 59 -10.52 -4.32 8.48
N PHE A 60 -9.22 -4.61 8.57
CA PHE A 60 -8.51 -5.40 7.58
C PHE A 60 -9.15 -6.79 7.38
N LYS A 61 -9.47 -7.50 8.46
CA LYS A 61 -10.15 -8.80 8.42
C LYS A 61 -11.56 -8.71 7.84
N TYR A 62 -12.28 -7.65 8.19
CA TYR A 62 -13.65 -7.43 7.72
C TYR A 62 -13.66 -7.17 6.21
N PHE A 63 -12.89 -6.21 5.75
CA PHE A 63 -12.86 -5.81 4.34
C PHE A 63 -12.15 -6.82 3.43
N ALA A 64 -11.12 -7.53 3.89
CA ALA A 64 -10.42 -8.53 3.09
C ALA A 64 -11.36 -9.61 2.52
N LYS A 65 -12.39 -10.00 3.29
CA LYS A 65 -13.41 -10.96 2.85
C LYS A 65 -14.32 -10.39 1.76
N ASP A 66 -14.55 -9.08 1.78
CA ASP A 66 -15.47 -8.42 0.85
C ASP A 66 -14.80 -7.97 -0.44
N ILE A 67 -13.60 -7.41 -0.34
CA ILE A 67 -12.81 -6.90 -1.47
C ILE A 67 -12.58 -7.98 -2.55
N MET A 68 -12.38 -9.22 -2.14
CA MET A 68 -12.12 -10.34 -3.04
C MET A 68 -13.38 -10.99 -3.63
N LYS A 69 -14.57 -10.52 -3.30
CA LYS A 69 -15.80 -11.04 -3.90
C LYS A 69 -15.99 -10.49 -5.30
N ILE A 70 -16.36 -11.38 -6.22
CA ILE A 70 -16.75 -11.01 -7.59
C ILE A 70 -17.98 -10.10 -7.51
N ASP A 71 -17.95 -8.97 -8.20
CA ASP A 71 -19.12 -8.10 -8.38
C ASP A 71 -19.89 -8.51 -9.65
N PRO A 72 -21.11 -9.12 -9.51
CA PRO A 72 -21.90 -9.50 -10.69
C PRO A 72 -22.27 -8.31 -11.58
N LYS A 73 -22.49 -7.11 -11.00
CA LYS A 73 -22.84 -5.92 -11.80
C LYS A 73 -21.67 -5.48 -12.67
N TYR A 74 -20.45 -5.48 -12.13
CA TYR A 74 -19.24 -5.18 -12.88
C TYR A 74 -19.05 -6.18 -14.04
N TYR A 75 -19.21 -7.47 -13.76
CA TYR A 75 -19.09 -8.52 -14.77
C TYR A 75 -20.13 -8.34 -15.92
N TRP A 76 -21.41 -8.19 -15.58
CA TRP A 76 -22.47 -8.04 -16.59
C TRP A 76 -22.35 -6.72 -17.38
N SER A 77 -21.85 -5.64 -16.75
CA SER A 77 -21.61 -4.37 -17.47
C SER A 77 -20.55 -4.51 -18.56
N ASN A 78 -19.49 -5.26 -18.28
CA ASN A 78 -18.43 -5.55 -19.25
C ASN A 78 -18.94 -6.40 -20.41
N VAL A 79 -19.73 -7.43 -20.15
CA VAL A 79 -20.36 -8.28 -21.16
C VAL A 79 -21.31 -7.47 -22.06
N LYS A 80 -22.20 -6.64 -21.47
CA LYS A 80 -23.17 -5.82 -22.23
C LYS A 80 -22.51 -4.74 -23.08
N SER A 81 -21.39 -4.17 -22.65
CA SER A 81 -20.71 -3.09 -23.36
C SER A 81 -19.90 -3.56 -24.56
N LYS A 82 -19.95 -4.85 -24.95
CA LYS A 82 -19.09 -5.49 -25.96
C LYS A 82 -17.59 -5.25 -25.72
N ARG A 83 -17.22 -4.79 -24.52
CA ARG A 83 -15.84 -4.77 -24.07
C ARG A 83 -15.42 -6.21 -23.78
N ASN A 84 -14.15 -6.51 -23.94
CA ASN A 84 -13.61 -7.86 -23.75
C ASN A 84 -14.18 -8.54 -22.50
N PHE A 85 -14.44 -9.84 -22.57
CA PHE A 85 -15.05 -10.68 -21.54
C PHE A 85 -14.51 -10.46 -20.11
N MET A 86 -13.24 -10.05 -19.97
CA MET A 86 -12.59 -9.77 -18.69
C MET A 86 -12.53 -8.27 -18.33
N GLY A 87 -13.05 -7.36 -19.16
CA GLY A 87 -12.94 -5.92 -18.91
C GLY A 87 -11.48 -5.47 -18.75
N TYR A 88 -11.21 -4.58 -17.81
CA TYR A 88 -9.86 -4.10 -17.48
C TYR A 88 -9.23 -4.81 -16.27
N GLY A 89 -9.93 -5.75 -15.61
CA GLY A 89 -9.50 -6.51 -14.45
C GLY A 89 -10.56 -7.50 -14.00
N LEU A 90 -10.23 -8.46 -13.16
CA LEU A 90 -11.17 -9.45 -12.63
C LEU A 90 -12.19 -8.83 -11.65
N LEU A 91 -11.75 -7.79 -10.92
CA LEU A 91 -12.54 -7.08 -9.91
C LEU A 91 -12.58 -5.58 -10.22
N SER A 92 -13.66 -4.90 -9.86
CA SER A 92 -13.78 -3.44 -10.07
C SER A 92 -12.83 -2.63 -9.18
N GLY A 93 -12.51 -3.13 -7.99
CA GLY A 93 -11.78 -2.38 -6.96
C GLY A 93 -12.63 -1.36 -6.20
N GLU A 94 -13.89 -1.13 -6.56
CA GLU A 94 -14.79 -0.17 -5.92
C GLU A 94 -14.99 -0.44 -4.43
N ARG A 95 -14.93 -1.70 -4.02
CA ARG A 95 -15.04 -2.08 -2.60
C ARG A 95 -13.87 -1.59 -1.76
N ILE A 96 -12.67 -1.47 -2.34
CA ILE A 96 -11.52 -0.83 -1.66
C ILE A 96 -11.83 0.65 -1.44
N GLU A 97 -12.30 1.33 -2.50
CA GLU A 97 -12.66 2.75 -2.44
C GLU A 97 -13.72 3.02 -1.38
N GLN A 98 -14.80 2.21 -1.39
CA GLN A 98 -15.92 2.32 -0.43
C GLN A 98 -15.47 2.04 1.00
N ALA A 99 -14.72 0.96 1.24
CA ALA A 99 -14.23 0.60 2.57
C ALA A 99 -13.40 1.71 3.22
N ILE A 100 -12.50 2.32 2.45
CA ILE A 100 -11.67 3.42 2.96
C ILE A 100 -12.49 4.72 3.10
N ALA A 101 -13.44 4.97 2.19
CA ALA A 101 -14.33 6.13 2.31
C ALA A 101 -15.21 6.04 3.57
N GLU A 102 -15.76 4.87 3.90
CA GLU A 102 -16.49 4.63 5.14
C GLU A 102 -15.63 4.87 6.38
N CYS A 103 -14.40 4.35 6.38
CA CYS A 103 -13.44 4.61 7.46
C CYS A 103 -13.11 6.11 7.60
N ALA A 104 -12.92 6.81 6.49
CA ALA A 104 -12.66 8.25 6.49
C ALA A 104 -13.86 9.04 7.03
N GLU A 105 -15.07 8.69 6.60
CA GLU A 105 -16.30 9.36 7.04
C GLU A 105 -16.53 9.23 8.55
N LEU A 106 -16.25 8.06 9.14
CA LEU A 106 -16.30 7.84 10.60
C LEU A 106 -15.34 8.76 11.37
N LYS A 107 -14.28 9.23 10.74
CA LYS A 107 -13.30 10.21 11.29
C LYS A 107 -13.59 11.64 10.85
N GLY A 108 -14.68 11.90 10.12
CA GLY A 108 -15.03 13.23 9.60
C GLY A 108 -14.16 13.71 8.43
N LEU A 109 -13.52 12.76 7.72
CA LEU A 109 -12.60 13.03 6.62
C LEU A 109 -13.23 12.59 5.29
N LYS A 110 -12.82 13.21 4.17
CA LYS A 110 -13.25 12.82 2.80
C LYS A 110 -12.10 12.75 1.82
N ASN A 111 -11.20 13.71 1.90
CA ASN A 111 -10.13 13.93 0.95
C ASN A 111 -8.77 13.62 1.60
N ILE A 112 -7.77 13.29 0.81
CA ILE A 112 -6.42 13.04 1.36
C ILE A 112 -5.87 14.26 2.10
N LYS A 113 -6.19 15.47 1.64
CA LYS A 113 -5.78 16.74 2.28
C LYS A 113 -6.42 16.98 3.66
N ASP A 114 -7.48 16.25 4.02
CA ASP A 114 -8.11 16.37 5.34
C ASP A 114 -7.33 15.65 6.44
N ILE A 115 -6.40 14.75 6.06
CA ILE A 115 -5.54 14.00 6.97
C ILE A 115 -4.49 14.96 7.56
N LYS A 116 -4.29 14.90 8.88
CA LYS A 116 -3.32 15.76 9.58
C LYS A 116 -1.89 15.25 9.47
N MET A 117 -1.70 13.94 9.62
CA MET A 117 -0.38 13.31 9.49
C MET A 117 0.08 13.40 8.03
N PRO A 118 1.33 13.82 7.74
CA PRO A 118 1.86 13.78 6.38
C PRO A 118 1.82 12.35 5.82
N ILE A 119 1.22 12.21 4.62
CA ILE A 119 1.01 10.91 3.98
C ILE A 119 1.30 10.96 2.50
N CYS A 120 1.83 9.86 1.93
CA CYS A 120 1.99 9.68 0.48
C CYS A 120 1.62 8.27 0.02
N MET A 121 1.06 8.19 -1.19
CA MET A 121 0.61 6.95 -1.83
C MET A 121 0.99 6.98 -3.31
N PRO A 122 2.08 6.30 -3.71
CA PRO A 122 2.44 6.16 -5.12
C PRO A 122 1.38 5.41 -5.90
N THR A 123 1.24 5.79 -7.16
CA THR A 123 0.42 5.12 -8.16
C THR A 123 1.06 5.30 -9.54
N THR A 124 0.64 4.49 -10.51
CA THR A 124 1.13 4.54 -11.88
C THR A 124 0.02 5.02 -12.82
N GLU A 125 0.23 6.12 -13.53
CA GLU A 125 -0.64 6.47 -14.65
C GLU A 125 -0.21 5.66 -15.88
N ILE A 126 -1.12 4.77 -16.35
CA ILE A 126 -0.75 3.74 -17.32
C ILE A 126 -0.69 4.25 -18.75
N THR A 127 -1.41 5.33 -19.11
CA THR A 127 -1.42 5.87 -20.47
C THR A 127 -0.22 6.78 -20.75
N GLU A 128 0.24 7.50 -19.73
CA GLU A 128 1.42 8.37 -19.82
C GLU A 128 2.71 7.65 -19.41
N SER A 129 2.60 6.41 -18.84
CA SER A 129 3.72 5.65 -18.29
C SER A 129 4.49 6.46 -17.25
N LYS A 130 3.78 7.11 -16.31
CA LYS A 130 4.33 8.08 -15.38
C LYS A 130 3.99 7.74 -13.93
N LYS A 131 4.91 8.02 -13.01
CA LYS A 131 4.66 7.93 -11.57
C LYS A 131 3.83 9.12 -11.12
N TYR A 132 2.76 8.86 -10.40
CA TYR A 132 1.97 9.83 -9.65
C TYR A 132 2.03 9.52 -8.16
N VAL A 133 1.94 10.54 -7.33
CA VAL A 133 1.89 10.39 -5.88
C VAL A 133 0.73 11.18 -5.32
N PHE A 134 -0.20 10.50 -4.67
CA PHE A 134 -1.24 11.16 -3.88
C PHE A 134 -0.67 11.49 -2.50
N THR A 135 -0.82 12.74 -2.08
CA THR A 135 -0.26 13.23 -0.81
C THR A 135 -1.12 14.37 -0.27
N ASN A 136 -1.06 14.62 1.03
CA ASN A 136 -1.69 15.78 1.65
C ASN A 136 -0.73 16.98 1.77
N GLN A 137 0.49 16.86 1.23
CA GLN A 137 1.48 17.94 1.24
C GLN A 137 1.52 18.65 -0.13
N GLU A 138 1.85 19.92 -0.10
CA GLU A 138 2.19 20.66 -1.31
C GLU A 138 3.62 20.31 -1.70
N THR A 139 3.75 19.42 -2.67
CA THR A 139 5.03 18.90 -3.15
C THR A 139 5.09 19.07 -4.67
N GLN A 140 6.26 19.41 -5.18
CA GLN A 140 6.52 19.49 -6.61
C GLN A 140 7.79 18.70 -6.96
N ASP A 141 7.82 18.14 -8.16
CA ASP A 141 9.03 17.56 -8.74
C ASP A 141 9.60 18.50 -9.80
N GLU A 142 10.77 19.08 -9.55
CA GLU A 142 11.45 19.99 -10.47
C GLU A 142 11.78 19.32 -11.81
N THR A 143 11.96 17.99 -11.81
CA THR A 143 12.27 17.21 -13.03
C THR A 143 11.03 16.93 -13.87
N LYS A 144 9.83 17.15 -13.34
CA LYS A 144 8.53 16.81 -13.95
C LYS A 144 8.36 15.31 -14.30
N GLN A 145 9.15 14.45 -13.67
CA GLN A 145 9.04 13.00 -13.83
C GLN A 145 7.96 12.40 -12.93
N ILE A 146 7.64 13.09 -11.84
CA ILE A 146 6.63 12.67 -10.86
C ILE A 146 5.58 13.76 -10.78
N GLU A 147 4.30 13.36 -10.81
CA GLU A 147 3.17 14.27 -10.58
C GLU A 147 2.60 14.07 -9.18
N TYR A 148 2.34 15.14 -8.46
CA TYR A 148 1.74 15.11 -7.13
C TYR A 148 0.30 15.62 -7.18
N ILE A 149 -0.61 14.88 -6.54
CA ILE A 149 -2.03 15.26 -6.43
C ILE A 149 -2.42 15.27 -4.96
N ASN A 150 -2.89 16.42 -4.47
CA ASN A 150 -3.36 16.62 -3.10
C ASN A 150 -4.88 16.77 -2.98
N ASP A 151 -5.61 16.87 -4.09
CA ASP A 151 -7.06 17.03 -4.12
C ASP A 151 -7.73 15.81 -4.78
N ILE A 152 -7.86 14.73 -4.00
CA ILE A 152 -8.49 13.47 -4.38
C ILE A 152 -9.22 12.86 -3.18
N PRO A 153 -10.43 12.28 -3.35
CA PRO A 153 -11.08 11.50 -2.30
C PRO A 153 -10.17 10.39 -1.80
N LEU A 154 -10.06 10.24 -0.46
CA LEU A 154 -9.11 9.31 0.15
C LEU A 154 -9.30 7.88 -0.31
N GLY A 155 -10.56 7.38 -0.35
CA GLY A 155 -10.85 6.05 -0.85
C GLY A 155 -10.39 5.82 -2.28
N LYS A 156 -10.49 6.86 -3.13
CA LYS A 156 -10.05 6.80 -4.52
C LYS A 156 -8.52 6.81 -4.65
N ALA A 157 -7.82 7.57 -3.83
CA ALA A 157 -6.35 7.58 -3.78
C ALA A 157 -5.81 6.19 -3.40
N VAL A 158 -6.37 5.59 -2.34
CA VAL A 158 -6.00 4.24 -1.89
C VAL A 158 -6.32 3.19 -2.95
N ARG A 159 -7.53 3.25 -3.56
CA ARG A 159 -7.91 2.33 -4.63
C ARG A 159 -6.93 2.43 -5.80
N ALA A 160 -6.57 3.63 -6.23
CA ALA A 160 -5.62 3.83 -7.33
C ALA A 160 -4.27 3.18 -7.03
N SER A 161 -3.71 3.45 -5.83
CA SER A 161 -2.46 2.84 -5.39
C SER A 161 -2.51 1.32 -5.26
N ALA A 162 -3.70 0.75 -5.01
CA ALA A 162 -3.94 -0.69 -4.84
C ALA A 162 -4.59 -1.37 -6.07
N SER A 163 -4.66 -0.70 -7.23
CA SER A 163 -5.23 -1.26 -8.46
C SER A 163 -4.25 -2.22 -9.15
N TYR A 164 -3.97 -3.37 -8.50
CA TYR A 164 -3.01 -4.38 -8.97
C TYR A 164 -3.40 -4.89 -10.36
N PRO A 165 -2.50 -4.79 -11.38
CA PRO A 165 -2.78 -5.13 -12.77
C PRO A 165 -3.29 -6.57 -12.95
N GLY A 166 -4.31 -6.73 -13.77
CA GLY A 166 -4.97 -8.02 -14.00
C GLY A 166 -6.01 -8.40 -12.93
N VAL A 167 -5.79 -8.04 -11.66
CA VAL A 167 -6.75 -8.32 -10.57
C VAL A 167 -7.79 -7.21 -10.47
N PHE A 168 -7.37 -5.96 -10.31
CA PHE A 168 -8.30 -4.83 -10.20
C PHE A 168 -8.30 -3.97 -11.46
N ALA A 169 -9.48 -3.47 -11.81
CA ALA A 169 -9.61 -2.49 -12.89
C ALA A 169 -8.88 -1.19 -12.52
N PRO A 170 -8.26 -0.50 -13.50
CA PRO A 170 -7.65 0.80 -13.27
C PRO A 170 -8.62 1.80 -12.66
N THR A 171 -8.15 2.60 -11.72
CA THR A 171 -8.93 3.71 -11.16
C THR A 171 -8.89 4.91 -12.10
N VAL A 172 -10.07 5.45 -12.42
CA VAL A 172 -10.17 6.65 -13.26
C VAL A 172 -10.41 7.88 -12.39
N PHE A 173 -9.57 8.90 -12.57
CA PHE A 173 -9.71 10.17 -11.87
C PHE A 173 -9.18 11.32 -12.74
N LYS A 174 -9.98 12.38 -12.91
CA LYS A 174 -9.65 13.58 -13.73
C LYS A 174 -9.11 13.24 -15.14
N GLY A 175 -9.63 12.18 -15.77
CA GLY A 175 -9.24 11.74 -17.11
C GLY A 175 -8.05 10.78 -17.16
N HIS A 176 -7.29 10.64 -16.09
CA HIS A 176 -6.17 9.70 -15.97
C HIS A 176 -6.64 8.30 -15.56
N LYS A 177 -5.83 7.27 -15.92
CA LYS A 177 -6.05 5.87 -15.56
C LYS A 177 -4.91 5.35 -14.71
N PHE A 178 -5.21 5.08 -13.46
CA PHE A 178 -4.23 4.66 -12.47
C PHE A 178 -4.28 3.15 -12.22
N VAL A 179 -3.10 2.56 -12.14
CA VAL A 179 -2.86 1.20 -11.67
C VAL A 179 -1.90 1.24 -10.48
N ASP A 180 -1.64 0.08 -9.88
CA ASP A 180 -0.82 -0.07 -8.67
C ASP A 180 0.52 0.68 -8.77
N GLY A 181 0.88 1.34 -7.68
CA GLY A 181 2.12 2.11 -7.58
C GLY A 181 3.38 1.27 -7.63
N GLY A 182 3.28 -0.03 -7.33
CA GLY A 182 4.42 -0.95 -7.28
C GLY A 182 5.20 -1.08 -8.59
N ILE A 183 4.61 -0.68 -9.73
CA ILE A 183 5.31 -0.64 -11.01
C ILE A 183 6.50 0.32 -10.98
N PHE A 184 6.33 1.50 -10.35
CA PHE A 184 7.40 2.51 -10.25
C PHE A 184 8.00 2.60 -8.86
N ASP A 185 7.21 2.35 -7.79
CA ASP A 185 7.61 2.60 -6.42
C ASP A 185 6.82 1.70 -5.45
N ASN A 186 7.34 0.50 -5.23
CA ASN A 186 6.67 -0.48 -4.35
C ASN A 186 6.96 -0.25 -2.86
N LEU A 187 8.01 0.52 -2.52
CA LEU A 187 8.39 0.86 -1.14
C LEU A 187 8.79 2.35 -1.10
N PRO A 188 7.87 3.29 -0.81
CA PRO A 188 8.02 4.70 -1.13
C PRO A 188 8.94 5.46 -0.16
N THR A 189 10.17 4.99 0.02
CA THR A 189 11.15 5.55 0.96
C THR A 189 11.50 7.00 0.61
N HIS A 190 11.75 7.27 -0.67
CA HIS A 190 12.06 8.63 -1.14
C HIS A 190 10.87 9.58 -0.95
N GLU A 191 9.66 9.13 -1.22
CA GLU A 191 8.47 9.96 -1.05
C GLU A 191 8.18 10.24 0.43
N VAL A 192 8.39 9.25 1.31
CA VAL A 192 8.28 9.45 2.76
C VAL A 192 9.31 10.46 3.25
N ARG A 193 10.54 10.43 2.72
CA ARG A 193 11.56 11.42 3.07
C ARG A 193 11.14 12.84 2.65
N LYS A 194 10.51 13.00 1.50
CA LYS A 194 9.96 14.29 1.04
C LYS A 194 8.81 14.81 1.92
N LEU A 195 8.14 13.96 2.70
CA LEU A 195 7.15 14.41 3.71
C LEU A 195 7.81 15.11 4.90
N GLY A 196 9.13 15.20 4.95
CA GLY A 196 9.90 15.88 5.99
C GLY A 196 10.46 14.93 7.06
N ALA A 197 10.59 13.63 6.76
CA ALA A 197 11.27 12.69 7.64
C ALA A 197 12.78 12.93 7.66
N ASP A 198 13.37 13.02 8.85
CA ASP A 198 14.82 13.05 9.05
C ASP A 198 15.41 11.65 8.83
N LYS A 199 14.67 10.61 9.26
CA LYS A 199 15.02 9.19 9.07
C LYS A 199 13.80 8.39 8.65
N VAL A 200 14.01 7.38 7.80
CA VAL A 200 12.96 6.52 7.28
C VAL A 200 13.21 5.07 7.67
N LEU A 201 12.24 4.52 8.41
CA LEU A 201 12.09 3.09 8.64
C LEU A 201 11.22 2.51 7.52
N SER A 202 11.68 1.47 6.86
CA SER A 202 10.90 0.79 5.84
C SER A 202 10.55 -0.64 6.23
N ILE A 203 9.36 -1.09 5.83
CA ILE A 203 8.90 -2.47 6.08
C ILE A 203 8.46 -3.06 4.75
N ARG A 204 9.09 -4.17 4.39
CA ARG A 204 8.80 -4.92 3.17
C ARG A 204 8.59 -6.40 3.44
N PHE A 205 8.19 -7.13 2.41
CA PHE A 205 8.06 -8.59 2.44
C PHE A 205 9.20 -9.23 1.66
N SER A 206 9.62 -10.43 2.08
CA SER A 206 10.51 -11.26 1.28
C SER A 206 9.81 -11.69 -0.02
N SER A 207 10.58 -11.77 -1.10
CA SER A 207 10.10 -12.30 -2.37
C SER A 207 9.71 -13.78 -2.22
N GLU A 208 8.62 -14.18 -2.87
CA GLU A 208 8.22 -15.60 -2.93
C GLU A 208 9.26 -16.40 -3.73
N LYS A 209 10.05 -17.22 -3.02
CA LYS A 209 11.23 -17.87 -3.58
C LYS A 209 10.93 -18.92 -4.64
N PHE A 210 9.77 -19.60 -4.58
CA PHE A 210 9.44 -20.70 -5.49
C PHE A 210 7.93 -20.75 -5.81
N TYR A 211 7.49 -19.92 -6.75
CA TYR A 211 6.19 -20.03 -7.35
C TYR A 211 6.37 -20.39 -8.83
N ASP A 212 5.88 -21.57 -9.21
CA ASP A 212 5.88 -22.05 -10.60
C ASP A 212 4.52 -21.71 -11.25
N PRO A 213 4.44 -20.67 -12.10
CA PRO A 213 3.19 -20.27 -12.73
C PRO A 213 2.73 -21.30 -13.74
N LYS A 214 1.46 -21.76 -13.63
CA LYS A 214 0.90 -22.89 -14.41
C LYS A 214 0.04 -22.47 -15.60
N ASN A 215 -0.24 -21.19 -15.73
CA ASN A 215 -1.06 -20.66 -16.83
C ASN A 215 -0.64 -19.22 -17.18
N LEU A 216 -1.13 -18.73 -18.34
CA LEU A 216 -0.78 -17.40 -18.84
C LEU A 216 -1.03 -16.26 -17.85
N PHE A 217 -2.16 -16.34 -17.12
CA PHE A 217 -2.50 -15.32 -16.13
C PHE A 217 -1.52 -15.29 -14.97
N GLU A 218 -1.17 -16.45 -14.44
CA GLU A 218 -0.16 -16.56 -13.37
C GLU A 218 1.24 -16.12 -13.83
N VAL A 219 1.62 -16.40 -15.08
CA VAL A 219 2.87 -15.87 -15.66
C VAL A 219 2.85 -14.35 -15.69
N ALA A 220 1.74 -13.73 -16.13
CA ALA A 220 1.61 -12.28 -16.17
C ALA A 220 1.70 -11.66 -14.77
N LEU A 221 0.97 -12.20 -13.77
CA LEU A 221 1.03 -11.75 -12.39
C LEU A 221 2.44 -11.88 -11.81
N LYS A 222 3.09 -13.03 -12.02
CA LYS A 222 4.47 -13.24 -11.53
C LYS A 222 5.45 -12.27 -12.16
N SER A 223 5.25 -11.91 -13.43
CA SER A 223 6.09 -10.92 -14.11
C SER A 223 5.94 -9.53 -13.47
N VAL A 224 4.71 -9.15 -13.08
CA VAL A 224 4.46 -7.90 -12.34
C VAL A 224 5.12 -7.94 -10.96
N ASP A 225 5.01 -9.06 -10.23
CA ASP A 225 5.65 -9.21 -8.91
C ASP A 225 7.18 -9.08 -9.00
N LEU A 226 7.80 -9.66 -10.03
CA LEU A 226 9.25 -9.53 -10.25
C LEU A 226 9.68 -8.07 -10.49
N LEU A 227 8.86 -7.27 -11.20
CA LEU A 227 9.11 -5.84 -11.38
C LEU A 227 9.01 -5.10 -10.06
N PHE A 228 8.01 -5.40 -9.24
CA PHE A 228 7.86 -4.80 -7.90
C PHE A 228 9.06 -5.11 -7.00
N ASP A 229 9.51 -6.35 -6.98
CA ASP A 229 10.67 -6.78 -6.20
C ASP A 229 11.95 -6.06 -6.63
N GLN A 230 12.18 -5.93 -7.93
CA GLN A 230 13.35 -5.23 -8.46
C GLN A 230 13.37 -3.75 -8.05
N ARG A 231 12.20 -3.08 -8.07
CA ARG A 231 12.07 -1.68 -7.62
C ARG A 231 12.29 -1.55 -6.11
N THR A 232 11.75 -2.48 -5.33
CA THR A 232 11.90 -2.48 -3.86
C THR A 232 13.36 -2.53 -3.41
N ALA A 233 14.23 -3.22 -4.13
CA ALA A 233 15.64 -3.34 -3.76
C ALA A 233 16.39 -1.99 -3.70
N SER A 234 16.11 -1.07 -4.63
CA SER A 234 16.72 0.28 -4.63
C SER A 234 16.19 1.15 -3.49
N GLU A 235 14.90 1.02 -3.16
CA GLU A 235 14.26 1.79 -2.10
C GLU A 235 14.74 1.35 -0.69
N VAL A 236 15.01 0.05 -0.51
CA VAL A 236 15.62 -0.47 0.72
C VAL A 236 16.98 0.19 0.98
N ALA A 237 17.81 0.34 -0.06
CA ALA A 237 19.13 0.97 0.08
C ALA A 237 19.06 2.45 0.49
N SER A 238 17.92 3.13 0.25
CA SER A 238 17.69 4.53 0.62
C SER A 238 17.03 4.70 1.99
N SER A 239 16.66 3.61 2.66
CA SER A 239 16.14 3.62 4.02
C SER A 239 17.26 3.77 5.05
N ASP A 240 16.98 4.40 6.20
CA ASP A 240 17.91 4.39 7.33
C ASP A 240 17.91 3.03 8.04
N TYR A 241 16.78 2.34 8.02
CA TYR A 241 16.64 0.95 8.43
C TYR A 241 15.50 0.26 7.68
N ALA A 242 15.69 -1.01 7.34
CA ALA A 242 14.68 -1.78 6.63
C ALA A 242 14.40 -3.12 7.32
N ILE A 243 13.13 -3.38 7.64
CA ILE A 243 12.67 -4.67 8.15
C ILE A 243 12.12 -5.48 6.96
N THR A 244 12.60 -6.70 6.80
CA THR A 244 12.04 -7.65 5.84
C THR A 244 11.23 -8.72 6.57
N LEU A 245 9.92 -8.72 6.35
CA LEU A 245 9.03 -9.75 6.89
C LEU A 245 9.06 -10.99 5.98
N ASP A 246 9.58 -12.09 6.51
CA ASP A 246 9.55 -13.39 5.81
C ASP A 246 8.26 -14.13 6.18
N LEU A 247 7.37 -14.30 5.19
CA LEU A 247 6.02 -14.84 5.38
C LEU A 247 5.79 -16.04 4.44
N PRO A 248 6.54 -17.13 4.57
CA PRO A 248 6.52 -18.26 3.63
C PRO A 248 5.18 -18.98 3.57
N GLU A 249 4.37 -18.91 4.62
CA GLU A 249 3.04 -19.53 4.67
C GLU A 249 1.92 -18.69 4.05
N ALA A 250 2.21 -17.44 3.69
CA ALA A 250 1.22 -16.51 3.16
C ALA A 250 1.50 -16.17 1.69
N ASN A 251 0.50 -16.32 0.85
CA ASN A 251 0.48 -15.70 -0.47
C ASN A 251 -0.41 -14.45 -0.45
N VAL A 252 -0.31 -13.62 -1.50
CA VAL A 252 -0.98 -12.31 -1.58
C VAL A 252 -2.51 -12.36 -1.50
N PHE A 253 -3.15 -13.52 -1.67
CA PHE A 253 -4.61 -13.69 -1.71
C PHE A 253 -5.19 -14.54 -0.58
N ASN A 254 -4.35 -15.18 0.25
CA ASN A 254 -4.82 -16.13 1.28
C ASN A 254 -5.29 -15.42 2.56
N ILE A 255 -6.55 -14.98 2.59
CA ILE A 255 -7.17 -14.29 3.75
C ILE A 255 -7.13 -15.09 5.06
N LYS A 256 -6.97 -16.42 5.02
CA LYS A 256 -6.86 -17.25 6.24
C LYS A 256 -5.55 -17.02 6.99
N LYS A 257 -4.57 -16.38 6.34
CA LYS A 257 -3.24 -16.12 6.90
C LYS A 257 -3.07 -14.70 7.48
N ILE A 258 -4.14 -13.92 7.58
CA ILE A 258 -4.10 -12.55 8.14
C ILE A 258 -3.50 -12.54 9.55
N ASP A 259 -3.98 -13.42 10.45
CA ASP A 259 -3.47 -13.49 11.82
C ASP A 259 -2.02 -13.93 11.89
N TYR A 260 -1.62 -14.87 11.03
CA TYR A 260 -0.24 -15.28 10.89
C TYR A 260 0.65 -14.11 10.47
N CYS A 261 0.27 -13.38 9.41
CA CYS A 261 1.03 -12.22 8.93
C CYS A 261 1.17 -11.15 10.01
N TYR A 262 0.07 -10.83 10.70
CA TYR A 262 0.06 -9.86 11.79
C TYR A 262 1.02 -10.24 12.92
N ASN A 263 0.95 -11.49 13.40
CA ASN A 263 1.80 -11.97 14.48
C ASN A 263 3.28 -11.99 14.06
N GLN A 264 3.59 -12.42 12.84
CA GLN A 264 4.96 -12.42 12.33
C GLN A 264 5.50 -10.99 12.18
N GLY A 265 4.68 -10.05 11.70
CA GLY A 265 5.06 -8.64 11.64
C GLY A 265 5.39 -8.06 13.02
N TYR A 266 4.60 -8.38 14.03
CA TYR A 266 4.85 -7.98 15.42
C TYR A 266 6.15 -8.59 15.96
N ILE A 267 6.31 -9.92 15.85
CA ILE A 267 7.47 -10.66 16.39
C ILE A 267 8.76 -10.19 15.70
N THR A 268 8.79 -10.18 14.36
CA THR A 268 9.99 -9.76 13.62
C THR A 268 10.39 -8.32 13.97
N THR A 269 9.43 -7.41 14.13
CA THR A 269 9.75 -6.04 14.51
C THR A 269 10.32 -5.95 15.92
N LEU A 270 9.86 -6.78 16.86
CA LEU A 270 10.46 -6.87 18.21
C LEU A 270 11.89 -7.40 18.16
N GLU A 271 12.20 -8.37 17.31
CA GLU A 271 13.56 -8.91 17.12
C GLU A 271 14.53 -7.83 16.64
N HIS A 272 14.06 -6.86 15.85
CA HIS A 272 14.85 -5.72 15.34
C HIS A 272 14.82 -4.48 16.25
N MET A 273 14.13 -4.55 17.42
CA MET A 273 13.85 -3.35 18.23
C MET A 273 15.10 -2.69 18.80
N ALA A 274 16.14 -3.46 19.11
CA ALA A 274 17.39 -2.91 19.63
C ALA A 274 18.08 -1.99 18.60
N GLU A 275 18.20 -2.45 17.36
CA GLU A 275 18.77 -1.70 16.25
C GLU A 275 17.91 -0.48 15.90
N ILE A 276 16.58 -0.66 15.87
CA ILE A 276 15.65 0.44 15.62
C ILE A 276 15.85 1.54 16.67
N LYS A 277 15.87 1.20 17.96
CA LYS A 277 16.09 2.17 19.03
C LYS A 277 17.45 2.84 18.93
N GLU A 278 18.48 2.15 18.48
CA GLU A 278 19.80 2.74 18.30
C GLU A 278 19.82 3.76 17.14
N ILE A 279 19.21 3.40 16.01
CA ILE A 279 19.18 4.25 14.80
C ILE A 279 18.26 5.46 14.99
N PHE A 280 17.09 5.27 15.61
CA PHE A 280 16.04 6.29 15.74
C PHE A 280 16.04 6.99 17.11
N LYS A 281 17.14 6.93 17.88
CA LYS A 281 17.33 7.75 19.09
C LYS A 281 17.42 9.23 18.73
N GLU A 282 16.73 10.06 19.50
CA GLU A 282 17.09 11.48 19.56
C GLU A 282 18.51 11.62 20.14
N LYS A 283 19.35 12.42 19.49
CA LYS A 283 20.66 12.80 20.01
C LYS A 283 20.49 13.91 21.04
#